data_1443f783082a7e438136c4eff7ba10f0
#
_entry.id   1443f783082a7e438136c4eff7ba10f0
#
_cell.length_a   1.000
_cell.length_b   1.000
_cell.length_c   1.000
_cell.angle_alpha   90.00
_cell.angle_beta   90.00
_cell.angle_gamma   90.00
#
_symmetry.space_group_name_H-M   'P 1'
#
loop_
_entity.id
_entity.type
_entity.pdbx_description
1 polymer ?
#
loop_
_entity_poly.entity_id
_entity_poly.type
_entity_poly.pdbx_seq_one_letter_code
_entity_poly.pdbx_strand_id
1 'polypeptide(L)'
;MSRTSDVLVIGGGIIGLVTAWRAAQRGFSTALVDPEPGGGAAQVAAGMLAAVTELHYGEQTLLGLNLASARRYPEFTAELTEATGQDLGYRQCGTLAVALDADDRAHLRELHTLQRQSGLDSEWLSGRECRRLEPMLAPGVRGGLRVDGDHQIDPRRLAGALVTACERAGVVFHRTWAQRLTVVRDRAAGVVITDGTELAAGQVVLAGGSLSGRLSGVPDHVLPPVRPVKGQVLRLTVPKRYAPFLSRTVRAVVRGSHVYLVPRESGELVVGATSEELGWDTTVTAGGVYELLRDAHELVPGITELPLTETRAGLRPGSPDNAPLLGPTALDGLLLATGHYRNGVLLTPITGDAMAHVLTTGELPDEARPFTPKRFSPALTEQPA
;
A
#
# COMPACT_ATOMS: atom_id res chain seq x y z
N MET A 1 -8.33 20.60 -30.34
CA MET A 1 -7.08 19.83 -30.47
C MET A 1 -6.96 19.04 -29.17
N SER A 2 -6.98 17.71 -29.26
CA SER A 2 -6.77 16.84 -28.09
C SER A 2 -5.35 17.12 -27.57
N ARG A 3 -5.22 17.47 -26.27
CA ARG A 3 -3.90 17.64 -25.64
C ARG A 3 -3.26 16.26 -25.59
N THR A 4 -2.14 16.10 -26.26
CA THR A 4 -1.35 14.85 -26.22
C THR A 4 -0.33 14.97 -25.10
N SER A 5 -0.33 14.02 -24.18
CA SER A 5 0.70 13.86 -23.14
C SER A 5 1.66 12.75 -23.52
N ASP A 6 2.91 12.80 -23.09
CA ASP A 6 3.83 11.66 -23.23
C ASP A 6 3.35 10.48 -22.39
N VAL A 7 2.88 10.77 -21.15
CA VAL A 7 2.40 9.79 -20.19
C VAL A 7 1.02 10.18 -19.65
N LEU A 8 0.09 9.25 -19.68
CA LEU A 8 -1.23 9.38 -19.05
C LEU A 8 -1.37 8.33 -17.95
N VAL A 9 -1.56 8.77 -16.70
CA VAL A 9 -1.78 7.89 -15.55
C VAL A 9 -3.28 7.82 -15.23
N ILE A 10 -3.84 6.62 -15.18
CA ILE A 10 -5.23 6.35 -14.80
C ILE A 10 -5.24 5.85 -13.35
N GLY A 11 -5.81 6.66 -12.45
CA GLY A 11 -5.85 6.41 -11.01
C GLY A 11 -4.93 7.35 -10.23
N GLY A 12 -5.52 8.10 -9.31
CA GLY A 12 -4.87 9.12 -8.46
C GLY A 12 -4.64 8.65 -7.03
N GLY A 13 -4.57 7.34 -6.76
CA GLY A 13 -4.05 6.80 -5.49
C GLY A 13 -2.54 7.05 -5.37
N ILE A 14 -1.94 6.72 -4.21
CA ILE A 14 -0.51 6.97 -3.94
C ILE A 14 0.42 6.37 -5.01
N ILE A 15 0.05 5.23 -5.59
CA ILE A 15 0.84 4.56 -6.65
C ILE A 15 0.77 5.33 -7.97
N GLY A 16 -0.41 5.77 -8.38
CA GLY A 16 -0.54 6.59 -9.58
C GLY A 16 0.11 7.95 -9.42
N LEU A 17 -0.06 8.59 -8.25
CA LEU A 17 0.56 9.88 -7.94
C LEU A 17 2.08 9.81 -7.94
N VAL A 18 2.69 8.81 -7.28
CA VAL A 18 4.16 8.68 -7.29
C VAL A 18 4.68 8.38 -8.69
N THR A 19 3.94 7.58 -9.49
CA THR A 19 4.29 7.31 -10.89
C THR A 19 4.25 8.58 -11.73
N ALA A 20 3.19 9.39 -11.59
CA ALA A 20 3.04 10.66 -12.31
C ALA A 20 4.13 11.67 -11.91
N TRP A 21 4.42 11.78 -10.61
CA TRP A 21 5.47 12.65 -10.10
C TRP A 21 6.85 12.26 -10.65
N ARG A 22 7.21 10.98 -10.57
CA ARG A 22 8.48 10.47 -11.11
C ARG A 22 8.59 10.63 -12.63
N ALA A 23 7.49 10.45 -13.37
CA ALA A 23 7.45 10.70 -14.81
C ALA A 23 7.72 12.18 -15.13
N ALA A 24 7.06 13.10 -14.42
CA ALA A 24 7.28 14.54 -14.59
C ALA A 24 8.72 14.95 -14.25
N GLN A 25 9.31 14.39 -13.20
CA GLN A 25 10.74 14.62 -12.86
C GLN A 25 11.71 14.15 -13.95
N ARG A 26 11.30 13.16 -14.77
CA ARG A 26 12.09 12.70 -15.95
C ARG A 26 11.84 13.54 -17.21
N GLY A 27 11.04 14.60 -17.10
CA GLY A 27 10.75 15.53 -18.18
C GLY A 27 9.60 15.10 -19.10
N PHE A 28 8.84 14.05 -18.77
CA PHE A 28 7.66 13.68 -19.53
C PHE A 28 6.52 14.67 -19.28
N SER A 29 5.85 15.13 -20.35
CA SER A 29 4.55 15.78 -20.23
C SER A 29 3.55 14.77 -19.71
N THR A 30 3.06 14.98 -18.47
CA THR A 30 2.28 13.97 -17.71
C THR A 30 0.89 14.48 -17.41
N ALA A 31 -0.13 13.66 -17.69
CA ALA A 31 -1.49 13.86 -17.25
C ALA A 31 -1.94 12.72 -16.30
N LEU A 32 -2.86 13.03 -15.39
CA LEU A 32 -3.44 12.06 -14.46
C LEU A 32 -4.97 12.19 -14.49
N VAL A 33 -5.66 11.07 -14.62
CA VAL A 33 -7.12 10.97 -14.64
C VAL A 33 -7.60 10.25 -13.40
N ASP A 34 -8.29 10.96 -12.52
CA ASP A 34 -8.94 10.42 -11.31
C ASP A 34 -9.96 11.45 -10.79
N PRO A 35 -11.17 11.06 -10.36
CA PRO A 35 -12.16 11.99 -9.83
C PRO A 35 -11.73 12.64 -8.51
N GLU A 36 -10.92 11.93 -7.70
CA GLU A 36 -10.49 12.35 -6.36
C GLU A 36 -9.01 11.99 -6.12
N PRO A 37 -8.04 12.70 -6.77
CA PRO A 37 -6.62 12.44 -6.55
C PRO A 37 -6.23 12.56 -5.08
N GLY A 38 -5.48 11.59 -4.56
CA GLY A 38 -5.15 11.45 -3.14
C GLY A 38 -6.17 10.61 -2.35
N GLY A 39 -7.26 10.19 -2.98
CA GLY A 39 -8.29 9.31 -2.39
C GLY A 39 -7.90 7.82 -2.36
N GLY A 40 -8.92 6.96 -2.40
CA GLY A 40 -8.77 5.51 -2.49
C GLY A 40 -8.25 4.82 -1.22
N ALA A 41 -7.54 3.71 -1.39
CA ALA A 41 -7.10 2.84 -0.29
C ALA A 41 -6.17 3.53 0.73
N ALA A 42 -5.41 4.55 0.32
CA ALA A 42 -4.54 5.33 1.20
C ALA A 42 -5.29 6.02 2.34
N GLN A 43 -6.56 6.41 2.11
CA GLN A 43 -7.40 7.06 3.11
C GLN A 43 -7.78 6.14 4.29
N VAL A 44 -7.66 4.82 4.09
CA VAL A 44 -8.01 3.79 5.07
C VAL A 44 -6.75 3.10 5.62
N ALA A 45 -5.67 3.10 4.87
CA ALA A 45 -4.43 2.43 5.25
C ALA A 45 -3.86 2.97 6.58
N ALA A 46 -3.28 2.07 7.38
CA ALA A 46 -2.60 2.44 8.61
C ALA A 46 -1.17 2.98 8.40
N GLY A 47 -0.57 2.73 7.25
CA GLY A 47 0.75 3.26 6.91
C GLY A 47 1.92 2.57 7.58
N MET A 48 1.77 1.32 7.94
CA MET A 48 2.90 0.50 8.38
C MET A 48 3.88 0.27 7.22
N LEU A 49 5.17 0.40 7.51
CA LEU A 49 6.28 0.10 6.62
C LEU A 49 6.97 -1.17 7.15
N ALA A 50 6.23 -2.26 7.10
CA ALA A 50 6.49 -3.48 7.87
C ALA A 50 7.02 -4.60 6.97
N ALA A 51 8.20 -4.40 6.39
CA ALA A 51 8.83 -5.37 5.49
C ALA A 51 9.16 -6.71 6.18
N VAL A 52 9.46 -6.68 7.49
CA VAL A 52 9.90 -7.84 8.27
C VAL A 52 8.74 -8.48 9.03
N THR A 53 7.93 -7.70 9.74
CA THR A 53 6.83 -8.25 10.54
C THR A 53 5.60 -8.66 9.71
N GLU A 54 5.53 -8.28 8.44
CA GLU A 54 4.51 -8.75 7.48
C GLU A 54 5.04 -9.83 6.52
N LEU A 55 6.16 -10.46 6.82
CA LEU A 55 6.64 -11.60 6.06
C LEU A 55 5.68 -12.79 6.21
N HIS A 56 5.28 -13.36 5.08
CA HIS A 56 4.47 -14.59 5.02
C HIS A 56 5.22 -15.70 4.27
N TYR A 57 4.92 -16.94 4.63
CA TYR A 57 5.42 -18.10 3.89
C TYR A 57 4.98 -18.03 2.42
N GLY A 58 5.91 -18.32 1.50
CA GLY A 58 5.65 -18.27 0.05
C GLY A 58 5.83 -16.88 -0.59
N GLU A 59 6.06 -15.82 0.19
CA GLU A 59 6.23 -14.44 -0.31
C GLU A 59 7.70 -13.98 -0.34
N GLN A 60 8.68 -14.89 -0.46
CA GLN A 60 10.12 -14.56 -0.41
C GLN A 60 10.54 -13.59 -1.53
N THR A 61 9.97 -13.72 -2.73
CA THR A 61 10.24 -12.79 -3.84
C THR A 61 9.76 -11.37 -3.49
N LEU A 62 8.57 -11.26 -2.89
CA LEU A 62 8.00 -9.99 -2.46
C LEU A 62 8.80 -9.37 -1.30
N LEU A 63 9.37 -10.17 -0.41
CA LEU A 63 10.24 -9.71 0.66
C LEU A 63 11.42 -8.88 0.12
N GLY A 64 12.08 -9.32 -0.95
CA GLY A 64 13.17 -8.57 -1.58
C GLY A 64 12.76 -7.16 -2.01
N LEU A 65 11.60 -7.05 -2.66
CA LEU A 65 11.03 -5.76 -3.08
C LEU A 65 10.62 -4.89 -1.87
N ASN A 66 9.98 -5.49 -0.85
CA ASN A 66 9.58 -4.79 0.37
C ASN A 66 10.79 -4.19 1.11
N LEU A 67 11.87 -4.96 1.29
CA LEU A 67 13.12 -4.50 1.91
C LEU A 67 13.79 -3.40 1.07
N ALA A 68 13.83 -3.57 -0.24
CA ALA A 68 14.40 -2.56 -1.14
C ALA A 68 13.61 -1.24 -1.06
N SER A 69 12.28 -1.31 -0.95
CA SER A 69 11.44 -0.14 -0.77
C SER A 69 11.60 0.50 0.60
N ALA A 70 11.65 -0.30 1.67
CA ALA A 70 11.85 0.21 3.03
C ALA A 70 13.16 1.02 3.15
N ARG A 71 14.24 0.56 2.52
CA ARG A 71 15.53 1.28 2.48
C ARG A 71 15.47 2.64 1.77
N ARG A 72 14.54 2.82 0.82
CA ARG A 72 14.35 4.09 0.08
C ARG A 72 13.56 5.14 0.86
N TYR A 73 12.81 4.71 1.88
CA TYR A 73 11.87 5.60 2.58
C TYR A 73 12.50 6.86 3.18
N PRO A 74 13.66 6.81 3.86
CA PRO A 74 14.28 8.02 4.41
C PRO A 74 14.57 9.09 3.35
N GLU A 75 15.18 8.69 2.23
CA GLU A 75 15.51 9.59 1.12
C GLU A 75 14.25 10.07 0.40
N PHE A 76 13.32 9.18 0.10
CA PHE A 76 12.06 9.49 -0.54
C PHE A 76 11.23 10.50 0.27
N THR A 77 11.15 10.34 1.58
CA THR A 77 10.41 11.27 2.44
C THR A 77 11.11 12.62 2.55
N ALA A 78 12.43 12.66 2.59
CA ALA A 78 13.20 13.90 2.57
C ALA A 78 12.97 14.67 1.26
N GLU A 79 13.09 14.00 0.10
CA GLU A 79 12.85 14.58 -1.22
C GLU A 79 11.42 15.14 -1.36
N LEU A 80 10.42 14.34 -0.94
CA LEU A 80 9.01 14.78 -1.04
C LEU A 80 8.70 15.93 -0.07
N THR A 81 9.32 15.94 1.11
CA THR A 81 9.22 17.06 2.06
C THR A 81 9.86 18.32 1.49
N GLU A 82 11.03 18.22 0.87
CA GLU A 82 11.69 19.36 0.19
C GLU A 82 10.83 19.89 -0.95
N ALA A 83 10.31 19.00 -1.80
CA ALA A 83 9.47 19.36 -2.93
C ALA A 83 8.16 20.04 -2.53
N THR A 84 7.60 19.74 -1.34
CA THR A 84 6.26 20.18 -0.95
C THR A 84 6.21 21.09 0.26
N GLY A 85 7.22 21.08 1.11
CA GLY A 85 7.21 21.74 2.42
C GLY A 85 6.28 21.10 3.44
N GLN A 86 5.80 19.86 3.20
CA GLN A 86 4.82 19.18 4.05
C GLN A 86 5.46 18.09 4.90
N ASP A 87 5.02 17.98 6.16
CA ASP A 87 5.35 16.86 7.03
C ASP A 87 4.52 15.63 6.65
N LEU A 88 5.18 14.51 6.35
CA LEU A 88 4.57 13.26 5.94
C LEU A 88 4.17 12.35 7.11
N GLY A 89 4.50 12.72 8.34
CA GLY A 89 4.31 11.85 9.50
C GLY A 89 5.14 10.56 9.45
N TYR A 90 6.31 10.58 8.78
CA TYR A 90 7.24 9.46 8.77
C TYR A 90 7.93 9.31 10.12
N ARG A 91 7.87 8.12 10.72
CA ARG A 91 8.44 7.83 12.03
C ARG A 91 9.25 6.55 12.02
N GLN A 92 10.51 6.65 12.41
CA GLN A 92 11.40 5.51 12.62
C GLN A 92 11.24 4.98 14.05
N CYS A 93 10.08 4.38 14.34
CA CYS A 93 9.69 3.96 15.69
C CYS A 93 9.83 2.47 15.96
N GLY A 94 10.09 1.66 14.94
CA GLY A 94 10.07 0.22 15.05
C GLY A 94 8.67 -0.37 15.22
N THR A 95 8.60 -1.70 15.20
CA THR A 95 7.37 -2.48 15.41
C THR A 95 7.59 -3.54 16.48
N LEU A 96 6.59 -3.78 17.31
CA LEU A 96 6.53 -4.85 18.29
C LEU A 96 5.37 -5.78 17.95
N ALA A 97 5.65 -7.01 17.52
CA ALA A 97 4.65 -8.06 17.34
C ALA A 97 4.59 -8.90 18.60
N VAL A 98 3.41 -9.04 19.23
CA VAL A 98 3.26 -9.71 20.52
C VAL A 98 2.31 -10.90 20.47
N ALA A 99 2.46 -11.82 21.40
CA ALA A 99 1.64 -13.00 21.58
C ALA A 99 0.91 -12.95 22.94
N LEU A 100 -0.39 -13.26 22.92
CA LEU A 100 -1.24 -13.28 24.12
C LEU A 100 -1.37 -14.69 24.72
N ASP A 101 -1.38 -15.72 23.91
CA ASP A 101 -1.48 -17.11 24.36
C ASP A 101 -0.33 -18.00 23.88
N ALA A 102 -0.44 -19.32 24.08
CA ALA A 102 0.60 -20.27 23.73
C ALA A 102 0.70 -20.49 22.22
N ASP A 103 -0.43 -20.50 21.51
CA ASP A 103 -0.51 -20.76 20.07
C ASP A 103 0.00 -19.56 19.31
N ASP A 104 -0.40 -18.33 19.68
CA ASP A 104 0.17 -17.07 19.16
C ASP A 104 1.69 -17.04 19.35
N ARG A 105 2.16 -17.46 20.53
CA ARG A 105 3.59 -17.51 20.82
C ARG A 105 4.32 -18.51 19.95
N ALA A 106 3.74 -19.68 19.69
CA ALA A 106 4.31 -20.67 18.78
C ALA A 106 4.39 -20.12 17.36
N HIS A 107 3.32 -19.51 16.86
CA HIS A 107 3.28 -18.86 15.56
C HIS A 107 4.36 -17.78 15.40
N LEU A 108 4.51 -16.89 16.39
CA LEU A 108 5.57 -15.87 16.37
C LEU A 108 6.97 -16.47 16.42
N ARG A 109 7.17 -17.61 17.08
CA ARG A 109 8.46 -18.33 17.08
C ARG A 109 8.81 -18.88 15.71
N GLU A 110 7.83 -19.41 14.99
CA GLU A 110 8.01 -19.88 13.62
C GLU A 110 8.36 -18.71 12.70
N LEU A 111 7.62 -17.60 12.80
CA LEU A 111 7.91 -16.38 12.06
C LEU A 111 9.34 -15.87 12.36
N HIS A 112 9.76 -15.84 13.62
CA HIS A 112 11.11 -15.44 14.00
C HIS A 112 12.17 -16.36 13.37
N THR A 113 11.92 -17.66 13.35
CA THR A 113 12.81 -18.63 12.68
C THR A 113 12.94 -18.34 11.20
N LEU A 114 11.80 -18.10 10.51
CA LEU A 114 11.81 -17.73 9.10
C LEU A 114 12.55 -16.41 8.84
N GLN A 115 12.34 -15.40 9.68
CA GLN A 115 13.06 -14.13 9.59
C GLN A 115 14.56 -14.30 9.73
N ARG A 116 15.01 -15.07 10.73
CA ARG A 116 16.44 -15.35 10.94
C ARG A 116 17.05 -16.13 9.78
N GLN A 117 16.35 -17.14 9.23
CA GLN A 117 16.80 -17.90 8.06
C GLN A 117 16.89 -17.02 6.81
N SER A 118 16.05 -15.98 6.72
CA SER A 118 16.07 -14.99 5.65
C SER A 118 17.07 -13.85 5.87
N GLY A 119 17.89 -13.92 6.92
CA GLY A 119 18.89 -12.90 7.24
C GLY A 119 18.32 -11.58 7.77
N LEU A 120 17.06 -11.59 8.25
CA LEU A 120 16.39 -10.40 8.76
C LEU A 120 16.73 -10.17 10.25
N ASP A 121 16.77 -8.88 10.60
CA ASP A 121 17.02 -8.47 11.98
C ASP A 121 15.72 -8.40 12.78
N SER A 122 15.56 -9.33 13.72
CA SER A 122 14.44 -9.38 14.64
C SER A 122 14.89 -9.96 15.97
N GLU A 123 14.40 -9.42 17.07
CA GLU A 123 14.78 -9.81 18.44
C GLU A 123 13.57 -10.39 19.18
N TRP A 124 13.78 -11.56 19.77
CA TRP A 124 12.77 -12.18 20.63
C TRP A 124 12.82 -11.58 22.04
N LEU A 125 11.66 -11.12 22.52
CA LEU A 125 11.48 -10.55 23.85
C LEU A 125 10.54 -11.41 24.70
N SER A 126 10.82 -11.45 26.02
CA SER A 126 9.85 -11.95 27.00
C SER A 126 8.67 -11.00 27.15
N GLY A 127 7.54 -11.47 27.67
CA GLY A 127 6.38 -10.60 27.94
C GLY A 127 6.68 -9.45 28.89
N ARG A 128 7.63 -9.63 29.84
CA ARG A 128 8.09 -8.55 30.73
C ARG A 128 8.85 -7.47 29.96
N GLU A 129 9.70 -7.87 29.03
CA GLU A 129 10.46 -6.93 28.18
C GLU A 129 9.54 -6.19 27.24
N CYS A 130 8.55 -6.88 26.62
CA CYS A 130 7.53 -6.22 25.80
C CYS A 130 6.79 -5.12 26.58
N ARG A 131 6.32 -5.43 27.80
CA ARG A 131 5.63 -4.44 28.66
C ARG A 131 6.52 -3.33 29.17
N ARG A 132 7.83 -3.56 29.29
CA ARG A 132 8.78 -2.47 29.61
C ARG A 132 8.93 -1.49 28.44
N LEU A 133 8.88 -1.99 27.20
CA LEU A 133 8.92 -1.16 26.00
C LEU A 133 7.59 -0.43 25.77
N GLU A 134 6.47 -1.12 25.99
CA GLU A 134 5.11 -0.60 25.82
C GLU A 134 4.28 -0.89 27.08
N PRO A 135 4.29 0.03 28.07
CA PRO A 135 3.64 -0.20 29.36
C PRO A 135 2.13 -0.40 29.32
N MET A 136 1.48 0.06 28.22
CA MET A 136 0.02 -0.09 28.04
C MET A 136 -0.40 -1.49 27.58
N LEU A 137 0.56 -2.37 27.24
CA LEU A 137 0.27 -3.76 26.88
C LEU A 137 -0.36 -4.52 28.03
N ALA A 138 -1.29 -5.40 27.69
CA ALA A 138 -1.97 -6.28 28.64
C ALA A 138 -0.98 -7.12 29.46
N PRO A 139 -1.27 -7.37 30.76
CA PRO A 139 -0.47 -8.24 31.62
C PRO A 139 -0.28 -9.64 31.05
N GLY A 140 -1.24 -10.12 30.25
CA GLY A 140 -1.23 -11.45 29.63
C GLY A 140 -0.25 -11.64 28.48
N VAL A 141 0.40 -10.60 28.00
CA VAL A 141 1.42 -10.71 26.91
C VAL A 141 2.54 -11.66 27.33
N ARG A 142 2.75 -12.73 26.54
CA ARG A 142 3.66 -13.85 26.84
C ARG A 142 5.02 -13.75 26.17
N GLY A 143 5.18 -12.82 25.23
CA GLY A 143 6.41 -12.57 24.49
C GLY A 143 6.12 -11.84 23.19
N GLY A 144 7.19 -11.53 22.45
CA GLY A 144 7.04 -10.81 21.18
C GLY A 144 8.34 -10.74 20.39
N LEU A 145 8.22 -10.17 19.21
CA LEU A 145 9.29 -9.84 18.29
C LEU A 145 9.43 -8.33 18.17
N ARG A 146 10.61 -7.81 18.48
CA ARG A 146 10.99 -6.44 18.19
C ARG A 146 11.68 -6.39 16.83
N VAL A 147 11.22 -5.49 15.97
CA VAL A 147 11.81 -5.19 14.66
C VAL A 147 12.00 -3.69 14.57
N ASP A 148 13.23 -3.23 14.71
CA ASP A 148 13.54 -1.80 14.72
C ASP A 148 13.51 -1.18 13.31
N GLY A 149 13.64 -1.99 12.26
CA GLY A 149 13.58 -1.54 10.86
C GLY A 149 12.18 -1.41 10.27
N ASP A 150 11.14 -1.88 10.95
CA ASP A 150 9.74 -1.72 10.51
C ASP A 150 9.17 -0.42 11.09
N HIS A 151 8.88 0.54 10.22
CA HIS A 151 8.52 1.90 10.57
C HIS A 151 7.07 2.24 10.24
N GLN A 152 6.71 3.52 10.19
CA GLN A 152 5.40 3.98 9.76
C GLN A 152 5.46 5.36 9.08
N ILE A 153 4.43 5.63 8.28
CA ILE A 153 4.16 6.95 7.69
C ILE A 153 2.66 7.23 7.77
N ASP A 154 2.24 8.49 7.71
CA ASP A 154 0.82 8.82 7.57
C ASP A 154 0.41 8.75 6.09
N PRO A 155 -0.41 7.76 5.66
CA PRO A 155 -0.77 7.61 4.25
C PRO A 155 -1.62 8.76 3.70
N ARG A 156 -2.38 9.46 4.56
CA ARG A 156 -3.19 10.61 4.16
C ARG A 156 -2.31 11.82 3.88
N ARG A 157 -1.31 12.06 4.74
CA ARG A 157 -0.31 13.11 4.52
C ARG A 157 0.55 12.80 3.30
N LEU A 158 0.99 11.54 3.14
CA LEU A 158 1.72 11.10 1.96
C LEU A 158 0.93 11.34 0.68
N ALA A 159 -0.36 10.98 0.63
CA ALA A 159 -1.21 11.21 -0.53
C ALA A 159 -1.37 12.70 -0.85
N GLY A 160 -1.63 13.53 0.16
CA GLY A 160 -1.72 14.98 0.00
C GLY A 160 -0.42 15.61 -0.51
N ALA A 161 0.72 15.20 0.03
CA ALA A 161 2.03 15.67 -0.42
C ALA A 161 2.32 15.26 -1.86
N LEU A 162 2.00 14.02 -2.26
CA LEU A 162 2.16 13.57 -3.64
C LEU A 162 1.28 14.36 -4.62
N VAL A 163 0.05 14.72 -4.25
CA VAL A 163 -0.79 15.63 -5.07
C VAL A 163 -0.08 16.95 -5.26
N THR A 164 0.39 17.58 -4.18
CA THR A 164 1.12 18.86 -4.25
C THR A 164 2.40 18.75 -5.08
N ALA A 165 3.15 17.65 -4.93
CA ALA A 165 4.36 17.42 -5.71
C ALA A 165 4.06 17.27 -7.21
N CYS A 166 3.00 16.55 -7.57
CA CYS A 166 2.54 16.46 -8.95
C CYS A 166 2.14 17.82 -9.52
N GLU A 167 1.37 18.63 -8.77
CA GLU A 167 0.95 19.97 -9.20
C GLU A 167 2.17 20.87 -9.45
N ARG A 168 3.13 20.88 -8.54
CA ARG A 168 4.37 21.65 -8.68
C ARG A 168 5.28 21.18 -9.82
N ALA A 169 5.24 19.89 -10.11
CA ALA A 169 5.96 19.30 -11.25
C ALA A 169 5.24 19.47 -12.60
N GLY A 170 4.08 20.14 -12.63
CA GLY A 170 3.33 20.44 -13.86
C GLY A 170 2.48 19.28 -14.37
N VAL A 171 2.16 18.27 -13.56
CA VAL A 171 1.22 17.22 -13.92
C VAL A 171 -0.18 17.81 -14.12
N VAL A 172 -0.80 17.51 -15.24
CA VAL A 172 -2.17 17.98 -15.59
C VAL A 172 -3.19 17.01 -14.99
N PHE A 173 -4.02 17.49 -14.05
CA PHE A 173 -5.08 16.68 -13.44
C PHE A 173 -6.39 16.81 -14.21
N HIS A 174 -6.95 15.67 -14.60
CA HIS A 174 -8.33 15.54 -15.09
C HIS A 174 -9.16 14.89 -13.97
N ARG A 175 -9.89 15.71 -13.21
CA ARG A 175 -10.71 15.27 -12.05
C ARG A 175 -12.03 14.64 -12.52
N THR A 176 -11.93 13.48 -13.14
CA THR A 176 -13.02 12.74 -13.76
C THR A 176 -12.70 11.25 -13.84
N TRP A 177 -13.67 10.42 -14.21
CA TRP A 177 -13.45 9.00 -14.43
C TRP A 177 -12.90 8.70 -15.81
N ALA A 178 -11.91 7.80 -15.88
CA ALA A 178 -11.54 7.11 -17.10
C ALA A 178 -12.58 6.01 -17.36
N GLN A 179 -13.21 6.05 -18.53
CA GLN A 179 -14.26 5.07 -18.90
C GLN A 179 -13.73 3.95 -19.77
N ARG A 180 -12.94 4.29 -20.78
CA ARG A 180 -12.51 3.33 -21.80
C ARG A 180 -11.10 3.63 -22.28
N LEU A 181 -10.26 2.59 -22.36
CA LEU A 181 -8.96 2.68 -23.02
C LEU A 181 -9.14 2.87 -24.52
N THR A 182 -8.42 3.81 -25.11
CA THR A 182 -8.35 3.98 -26.56
C THR A 182 -7.21 3.12 -27.09
N VAL A 183 -7.54 2.19 -28.00
CA VAL A 183 -6.58 1.32 -28.67
C VAL A 183 -6.58 1.63 -30.15
N VAL A 184 -5.39 1.93 -30.72
CA VAL A 184 -5.20 2.24 -32.14
C VAL A 184 -4.07 1.37 -32.67
N ARG A 185 -4.35 0.54 -33.68
CA ARG A 185 -3.36 -0.37 -34.30
C ARG A 185 -2.64 -1.23 -33.25
N ASP A 186 -3.41 -1.91 -32.40
CA ASP A 186 -2.91 -2.79 -31.34
C ASP A 186 -2.00 -2.10 -30.30
N ARG A 187 -2.17 -0.79 -30.13
CA ARG A 187 -1.43 0.00 -29.16
C ARG A 187 -2.38 0.84 -28.31
N ALA A 188 -2.17 0.91 -27.01
CA ALA A 188 -2.84 1.88 -26.14
C ALA A 188 -2.38 3.31 -26.51
N ALA A 189 -3.32 4.17 -26.85
CA ALA A 189 -3.08 5.50 -27.38
C ALA A 189 -3.71 6.63 -26.54
N GLY A 190 -4.43 6.28 -25.46
CA GLY A 190 -5.10 7.25 -24.61
C GLY A 190 -6.30 6.67 -23.88
N VAL A 191 -7.20 7.54 -23.42
CA VAL A 191 -8.42 7.15 -22.70
C VAL A 191 -9.57 8.10 -23.05
N VAL A 192 -10.78 7.55 -23.06
CA VAL A 192 -12.03 8.34 -23.08
C VAL A 192 -12.48 8.56 -21.65
N ILE A 193 -12.74 9.81 -21.27
CA ILE A 193 -13.24 10.23 -19.96
C ILE A 193 -14.76 10.38 -19.96
N THR A 194 -15.37 10.68 -18.80
CA THR A 194 -16.83 10.63 -18.56
C THR A 194 -17.66 11.50 -19.53
N ASP A 195 -17.17 12.63 -19.95
CA ASP A 195 -17.87 13.54 -20.88
C ASP A 195 -17.70 13.16 -22.37
N GLY A 196 -17.03 12.03 -22.64
CA GLY A 196 -16.73 11.56 -24.00
C GLY A 196 -15.48 12.17 -24.61
N THR A 197 -14.77 13.05 -23.90
CA THR A 197 -13.51 13.62 -24.37
C THR A 197 -12.44 12.53 -24.43
N GLU A 198 -11.69 12.52 -25.52
CA GLU A 198 -10.53 11.64 -25.69
C GLU A 198 -9.24 12.36 -25.31
N LEU A 199 -8.49 11.76 -24.40
CA LEU A 199 -7.16 12.19 -24.00
C LEU A 199 -6.14 11.27 -24.64
N ALA A 200 -5.37 11.79 -25.59
CA ALA A 200 -4.33 11.02 -26.29
C ALA A 200 -3.03 11.01 -25.46
N ALA A 201 -2.29 9.90 -25.52
CA ALA A 201 -1.00 9.76 -24.86
C ALA A 201 -0.05 8.83 -25.61
N GLY A 202 1.25 9.07 -25.41
CA GLY A 202 2.32 8.18 -25.92
C GLY A 202 2.35 6.85 -25.17
N GLN A 203 2.15 6.88 -23.84
CA GLN A 203 2.06 5.73 -22.98
C GLN A 203 0.94 5.92 -21.94
N VAL A 204 0.24 4.84 -21.60
CA VAL A 204 -0.83 4.83 -20.60
C VAL A 204 -0.42 3.94 -19.44
N VAL A 205 -0.46 4.48 -18.20
CA VAL A 205 -0.21 3.71 -16.98
C VAL A 205 -1.53 3.50 -16.26
N LEU A 206 -1.94 2.23 -16.09
CA LEU A 206 -3.11 1.86 -15.32
C LEU A 206 -2.73 1.61 -13.86
N ALA A 207 -3.06 2.57 -13.00
CA ALA A 207 -2.82 2.58 -11.56
C ALA A 207 -4.14 2.64 -10.76
N GLY A 208 -5.22 2.09 -11.31
CA GLY A 208 -6.58 2.20 -10.78
C GLY A 208 -6.87 1.40 -9.50
N GLY A 209 -5.84 0.78 -8.90
CA GLY A 209 -6.01 -0.03 -7.69
C GLY A 209 -7.05 -1.13 -7.91
N SER A 210 -7.98 -1.31 -6.95
CA SER A 210 -9.05 -2.30 -7.07
C SER A 210 -9.97 -2.05 -8.28
N LEU A 211 -10.04 -0.81 -8.78
CA LEU A 211 -10.85 -0.43 -9.94
C LEU A 211 -10.18 -0.73 -11.29
N SER A 212 -8.93 -1.23 -11.32
CA SER A 212 -8.20 -1.49 -12.57
C SER A 212 -8.98 -2.36 -13.56
N GLY A 213 -9.68 -3.39 -13.07
CA GLY A 213 -10.51 -4.26 -13.90
C GLY A 213 -11.83 -3.64 -14.41
N ARG A 214 -12.13 -2.39 -14.02
CA ARG A 214 -13.36 -1.70 -14.48
C ARG A 214 -13.15 -0.78 -15.68
N LEU A 215 -11.91 -0.56 -16.07
CA LEU A 215 -11.61 0.20 -17.28
C LEU A 215 -12.01 -0.62 -18.51
N SER A 216 -13.01 -0.16 -19.25
CA SER A 216 -13.42 -0.84 -20.49
C SER A 216 -12.38 -0.67 -21.61
N GLY A 217 -12.42 -1.53 -22.62
CA GLY A 217 -11.51 -1.49 -23.77
C GLY A 217 -10.11 -2.06 -23.51
N VAL A 218 -9.84 -2.57 -22.31
CA VAL A 218 -8.65 -3.38 -22.02
C VAL A 218 -8.95 -4.83 -22.41
N PRO A 219 -8.16 -5.46 -23.29
CA PRO A 219 -8.41 -6.87 -23.65
C PRO A 219 -8.23 -7.79 -22.43
N ASP A 220 -9.10 -8.81 -22.29
CA ASP A 220 -9.16 -9.69 -21.11
C ASP A 220 -7.83 -10.37 -20.75
N HIS A 221 -7.02 -10.70 -21.76
CA HIS A 221 -5.71 -11.37 -21.57
C HIS A 221 -4.59 -10.43 -21.15
N VAL A 222 -4.83 -9.12 -21.11
CA VAL A 222 -3.79 -8.09 -20.85
C VAL A 222 -3.68 -7.76 -19.36
N LEU A 223 -4.81 -7.74 -18.65
CA LEU A 223 -4.89 -7.38 -17.23
C LEU A 223 -5.21 -8.62 -16.40
N PRO A 224 -4.25 -9.13 -15.58
CA PRO A 224 -4.57 -10.14 -14.59
C PRO A 224 -5.65 -9.66 -13.62
N PRO A 225 -6.48 -10.58 -13.08
CA PRO A 225 -7.55 -10.21 -12.17
C PRO A 225 -7.03 -9.40 -10.96
N VAL A 226 -7.65 -8.26 -10.69
CA VAL A 226 -7.41 -7.47 -9.48
C VAL A 226 -8.70 -7.46 -8.67
N ARG A 227 -8.70 -8.20 -7.53
CA ARG A 227 -9.88 -8.33 -6.69
C ARG A 227 -9.90 -7.28 -5.59
N PRO A 228 -11.08 -6.73 -5.24
CA PRO A 228 -11.23 -5.86 -4.09
C PRO A 228 -11.25 -6.70 -2.80
N VAL A 229 -10.36 -6.38 -1.85
CA VAL A 229 -10.36 -6.97 -0.50
C VAL A 229 -10.62 -5.88 0.52
N LYS A 230 -11.81 -5.93 1.12
CA LYS A 230 -12.27 -4.94 2.10
C LYS A 230 -11.47 -5.03 3.40
N GLY A 231 -11.16 -3.88 3.97
CA GLY A 231 -10.62 -3.75 5.32
C GLY A 231 -11.29 -2.59 6.04
N GLN A 232 -11.77 -2.86 7.25
CA GLN A 232 -12.29 -1.84 8.16
C GLN A 232 -11.21 -1.43 9.14
N VAL A 233 -11.16 -0.14 9.46
CA VAL A 233 -10.23 0.45 10.44
C VAL A 233 -10.96 1.41 11.36
N LEU A 234 -10.41 1.59 12.55
CA LEU A 234 -10.88 2.56 13.53
C LEU A 234 -9.78 3.60 13.77
N ARG A 235 -10.18 4.83 14.03
CA ARG A 235 -9.29 5.89 14.47
C ARG A 235 -9.78 6.43 15.81
N LEU A 236 -8.85 6.47 16.76
CA LEU A 236 -9.09 6.95 18.10
C LEU A 236 -8.20 8.14 18.39
N THR A 237 -8.62 9.01 19.28
CA THR A 237 -7.81 10.13 19.76
C THR A 237 -7.22 9.81 21.12
N VAL A 238 -5.92 9.94 21.27
CA VAL A 238 -5.22 9.82 22.55
C VAL A 238 -5.24 11.18 23.26
N PRO A 239 -6.00 11.33 24.37
CA PRO A 239 -5.98 12.56 25.18
C PRO A 239 -4.57 12.83 25.72
N LYS A 240 -4.20 14.11 25.84
CA LYS A 240 -2.86 14.52 26.34
C LYS A 240 -2.45 13.86 27.66
N ARG A 241 -3.40 13.59 28.56
CA ARG A 241 -3.17 12.91 29.85
C ARG A 241 -2.69 11.46 29.72
N TYR A 242 -2.89 10.83 28.55
CA TYR A 242 -2.47 9.47 28.27
C TYR A 242 -1.29 9.39 27.30
N ALA A 243 -0.77 10.55 26.83
CA ALA A 243 0.35 10.58 25.89
C ALA A 243 1.71 10.39 26.60
N PRO A 244 2.63 9.61 26.01
CA PRO A 244 2.42 8.75 24.85
C PRO A 244 1.68 7.47 25.23
N PHE A 245 0.58 7.13 24.53
CA PHE A 245 -0.19 5.91 24.79
C PHE A 245 0.55 4.65 24.33
N LEU A 246 1.10 4.70 23.10
CA LEU A 246 2.06 3.76 22.55
C LEU A 246 3.20 4.54 21.90
N SER A 247 4.41 4.00 21.95
CA SER A 247 5.60 4.63 21.37
C SER A 247 5.93 4.11 19.98
N ARG A 248 5.50 2.90 19.64
CA ARG A 248 5.77 2.19 18.38
C ARG A 248 4.53 1.50 17.86
N THR A 249 4.60 1.00 16.63
CA THR A 249 3.56 0.11 16.09
C THR A 249 3.52 -1.18 16.89
N VAL A 250 2.31 -1.58 17.32
CA VAL A 250 2.08 -2.86 18.01
C VAL A 250 1.20 -3.74 17.12
N ARG A 251 1.57 -5.02 16.99
CA ARG A 251 0.84 -6.02 16.20
C ARG A 251 0.62 -7.27 17.03
N ALA A 252 -0.47 -7.98 16.77
CA ALA A 252 -0.74 -9.29 17.33
C ALA A 252 -1.62 -10.13 16.41
N VAL A 253 -1.63 -11.43 16.66
CA VAL A 253 -2.73 -12.31 16.28
C VAL A 253 -3.55 -12.53 17.55
N VAL A 254 -4.83 -12.28 17.50
CA VAL A 254 -5.75 -12.46 18.62
C VAL A 254 -6.87 -13.37 18.15
N ARG A 255 -6.98 -14.58 18.71
CA ARG A 255 -7.98 -15.57 18.30
C ARG A 255 -8.03 -15.84 16.78
N GLY A 256 -6.86 -15.85 16.14
CA GLY A 256 -6.74 -16.03 14.70
C GLY A 256 -6.93 -14.77 13.84
N SER A 257 -7.34 -13.63 14.44
CA SER A 257 -7.48 -12.35 13.76
C SER A 257 -6.21 -11.51 13.91
N HIS A 258 -5.74 -10.93 12.80
CA HIS A 258 -4.62 -10.00 12.84
C HIS A 258 -5.10 -8.61 13.27
N VAL A 259 -4.50 -8.07 14.33
CA VAL A 259 -4.74 -6.71 14.80
C VAL A 259 -3.44 -5.91 14.86
N TYR A 260 -3.54 -4.62 14.59
CA TYR A 260 -2.44 -3.69 14.76
C TYR A 260 -2.93 -2.36 15.34
N LEU A 261 -2.05 -1.71 16.09
CA LEU A 261 -2.24 -0.38 16.65
C LEU A 261 -1.08 0.50 16.19
N VAL A 262 -1.40 1.58 15.48
CA VAL A 262 -0.40 2.48 14.89
C VAL A 262 -0.56 3.89 15.47
N PRO A 263 0.30 4.28 16.44
CA PRO A 263 0.23 5.58 17.08
C PRO A 263 0.85 6.68 16.19
N ARG A 264 0.18 7.83 16.11
CA ARG A 264 0.65 9.03 15.42
C ARG A 264 1.15 10.08 16.41
N GLU A 265 2.08 10.92 15.98
CA GLU A 265 2.52 12.08 16.78
C GLU A 265 1.42 13.09 17.02
N SER A 266 0.45 13.17 16.11
CA SER A 266 -0.75 14.00 16.28
C SER A 266 -1.64 13.59 17.45
N GLY A 267 -1.38 12.43 18.07
CA GLY A 267 -2.25 11.83 19.09
C GLY A 267 -3.36 10.96 18.50
N GLU A 268 -3.37 10.69 17.19
CA GLU A 268 -4.25 9.68 16.60
C GLU A 268 -3.68 8.28 16.85
N LEU A 269 -4.56 7.31 17.10
CA LEU A 269 -4.24 5.89 17.14
C LEU A 269 -5.10 5.16 16.11
N VAL A 270 -4.46 4.53 15.12
CA VAL A 270 -5.15 3.72 14.11
C VAL A 270 -5.20 2.27 14.58
N VAL A 271 -6.40 1.68 14.58
CA VAL A 271 -6.64 0.25 14.88
C VAL A 271 -7.15 -0.44 13.63
N GLY A 272 -6.53 -1.53 13.24
CA GLY A 272 -6.94 -2.27 12.04
C GLY A 272 -6.45 -3.72 12.07
N ALA A 273 -6.83 -4.51 11.11
CA ALA A 273 -7.91 -4.26 10.17
C ALA A 273 -8.61 -5.58 9.85
N THR A 274 -9.87 -5.52 9.55
CA THR A 274 -10.57 -6.68 8.99
C THR A 274 -10.03 -7.05 7.61
N SER A 275 -10.34 -8.27 7.16
CA SER A 275 -10.02 -8.75 5.81
C SER A 275 -11.21 -9.54 5.29
N GLU A 276 -11.93 -8.95 4.31
CA GLU A 276 -13.22 -9.45 3.86
C GLU A 276 -13.26 -9.45 2.32
N GLU A 277 -13.69 -10.56 1.72
CA GLU A 277 -13.90 -10.64 0.26
C GLU A 277 -15.41 -10.51 -0.05
N LEU A 278 -15.92 -9.29 0.05
CA LEU A 278 -17.33 -8.93 -0.16
C LEU A 278 -17.55 -8.09 -1.42
N GLY A 279 -16.72 -8.28 -2.43
CA GLY A 279 -16.77 -7.51 -3.67
C GLY A 279 -16.55 -6.03 -3.40
N TRP A 280 -17.44 -5.18 -3.91
CA TRP A 280 -17.31 -3.72 -3.87
C TRP A 280 -17.94 -3.06 -2.64
N ASP A 281 -18.42 -3.87 -1.67
CA ASP A 281 -19.01 -3.33 -0.44
C ASP A 281 -17.94 -2.66 0.44
N THR A 282 -18.17 -1.39 0.77
CA THR A 282 -17.35 -0.59 1.71
C THR A 282 -18.12 -0.17 2.96
N THR A 283 -19.25 -0.83 3.22
CA THR A 283 -20.05 -0.55 4.43
C THR A 283 -19.27 -0.95 5.68
N VAL A 284 -19.16 -0.04 6.64
CA VAL A 284 -18.66 -0.36 7.97
C VAL A 284 -19.73 -1.10 8.74
N THR A 285 -19.41 -2.27 9.31
CA THR A 285 -20.37 -3.11 10.03
C THR A 285 -20.13 -3.07 11.54
N ALA A 286 -21.19 -3.22 12.32
CA ALA A 286 -21.08 -3.33 13.77
C ALA A 286 -20.19 -4.52 14.19
N GLY A 287 -20.24 -5.63 13.42
CA GLY A 287 -19.37 -6.79 13.65
C GLY A 287 -17.91 -6.47 13.49
N GLY A 288 -17.51 -5.79 12.41
CA GLY A 288 -16.12 -5.39 12.17
C GLY A 288 -15.61 -4.40 13.23
N VAL A 289 -16.43 -3.42 13.63
CA VAL A 289 -16.09 -2.49 14.71
C VAL A 289 -15.89 -3.23 16.03
N TYR A 290 -16.81 -4.15 16.36
CA TYR A 290 -16.72 -4.94 17.59
C TYR A 290 -15.48 -5.83 17.61
N GLU A 291 -15.18 -6.54 16.51
CA GLU A 291 -13.99 -7.39 16.39
C GLU A 291 -12.72 -6.60 16.65
N LEU A 292 -12.54 -5.48 15.96
CA LEU A 292 -11.37 -4.63 16.12
C LEU A 292 -11.22 -4.05 17.53
N LEU A 293 -12.30 -3.59 18.15
CA LEU A 293 -12.27 -3.07 19.52
C LEU A 293 -11.99 -4.17 20.54
N ARG A 294 -12.60 -5.34 20.39
CA ARG A 294 -12.37 -6.51 21.26
C ARG A 294 -10.90 -6.92 21.24
N ASP A 295 -10.32 -7.11 20.03
CA ASP A 295 -8.97 -7.60 19.87
C ASP A 295 -7.94 -6.54 20.32
N ALA A 296 -8.20 -5.28 20.02
CA ALA A 296 -7.38 -4.17 20.49
C ALA A 296 -7.43 -4.03 22.03
N HIS A 297 -8.59 -4.27 22.66
CA HIS A 297 -8.73 -4.27 24.12
C HIS A 297 -7.98 -5.42 24.78
N GLU A 298 -8.04 -6.62 24.21
CA GLU A 298 -7.24 -7.76 24.72
C GLU A 298 -5.74 -7.46 24.68
N LEU A 299 -5.29 -6.71 23.68
CA LEU A 299 -3.90 -6.34 23.50
C LEU A 299 -3.48 -5.15 24.39
N VAL A 300 -4.31 -4.11 24.46
CA VAL A 300 -4.10 -2.86 25.20
C VAL A 300 -5.38 -2.47 25.90
N PRO A 301 -5.60 -2.92 27.15
CA PRO A 301 -6.88 -2.74 27.85
C PRO A 301 -7.36 -1.28 27.99
N GLY A 302 -6.41 -0.33 28.12
CA GLY A 302 -6.72 1.10 28.21
C GLY A 302 -7.30 1.73 26.94
N ILE A 303 -7.40 1.00 25.83
CA ILE A 303 -7.90 1.55 24.56
C ILE A 303 -9.36 1.97 24.62
N THR A 304 -10.15 1.33 25.50
CA THR A 304 -11.58 1.64 25.70
C THR A 304 -11.83 3.02 26.31
N GLU A 305 -10.79 3.64 26.89
CA GLU A 305 -10.86 5.01 27.43
C GLU A 305 -10.61 6.09 26.36
N LEU A 306 -10.25 5.68 25.13
CA LEU A 306 -9.94 6.60 24.05
C LEU A 306 -11.21 6.92 23.22
N PRO A 307 -11.47 8.21 22.92
CA PRO A 307 -12.56 8.58 22.01
C PRO A 307 -12.39 7.93 20.62
N LEU A 308 -13.42 7.25 20.15
CA LEU A 308 -13.54 6.78 18.78
C LEU A 308 -13.96 7.96 17.89
N THR A 309 -13.11 8.35 16.96
CA THR A 309 -13.30 9.55 16.13
C THR A 309 -13.69 9.26 14.69
N GLU A 310 -13.27 8.10 14.16
CA GLU A 310 -13.63 7.69 12.80
C GLU A 310 -13.69 6.17 12.69
N THR A 311 -14.65 5.68 11.90
CA THR A 311 -14.70 4.30 11.40
C THR A 311 -14.73 4.35 9.88
N ARG A 312 -13.90 3.57 9.21
CA ARG A 312 -13.82 3.59 7.75
C ARG A 312 -13.52 2.22 7.18
N ALA A 313 -14.02 1.97 5.98
CA ALA A 313 -13.69 0.78 5.19
C ALA A 313 -13.13 1.19 3.84
N GLY A 314 -12.24 0.36 3.29
CA GLY A 314 -11.69 0.55 1.94
C GLY A 314 -11.27 -0.77 1.32
N LEU A 315 -10.92 -0.71 0.04
CA LEU A 315 -10.65 -1.89 -0.78
C LEU A 315 -9.16 -1.96 -1.14
N ARG A 316 -8.51 -3.02 -0.68
CA ARG A 316 -7.14 -3.35 -1.10
C ARG A 316 -7.17 -4.00 -2.48
N PRO A 317 -6.28 -3.62 -3.40
CA PRO A 317 -6.20 -4.25 -4.73
C PRO A 317 -5.42 -5.56 -4.66
N GLY A 318 -6.10 -6.70 -4.53
CA GLY A 318 -5.49 -8.03 -4.49
C GLY A 318 -5.23 -8.58 -5.88
N SER A 319 -3.98 -8.84 -6.25
CA SER A 319 -3.61 -9.64 -7.43
C SER A 319 -3.75 -11.15 -7.14
N PRO A 320 -3.61 -12.05 -8.13
CA PRO A 320 -3.75 -13.48 -7.88
C PRO A 320 -2.75 -14.05 -6.87
N ASP A 321 -1.53 -13.52 -6.83
CA ASP A 321 -0.44 -13.92 -5.91
C ASP A 321 -0.17 -12.88 -4.80
N ASN A 322 -1.04 -11.87 -4.65
CA ASN A 322 -0.92 -10.76 -3.72
C ASN A 322 0.34 -9.87 -3.89
N ALA A 323 1.11 -10.07 -4.97
CA ALA A 323 2.25 -9.26 -5.33
C ALA A 323 1.87 -8.20 -6.39
N PRO A 324 2.56 -7.05 -6.47
CA PRO A 324 2.19 -6.00 -7.40
C PRO A 324 2.30 -6.42 -8.86
N LEU A 325 1.53 -5.77 -9.73
CA LEU A 325 1.59 -5.86 -11.18
C LEU A 325 2.29 -4.63 -11.71
N LEU A 326 3.53 -4.75 -12.16
CA LEU A 326 4.38 -3.64 -12.57
C LEU A 326 4.87 -3.80 -14.01
N GLY A 327 4.87 -2.70 -14.76
CA GLY A 327 5.53 -2.59 -16.07
C GLY A 327 4.68 -2.97 -17.28
N PRO A 328 5.34 -3.30 -18.42
CA PRO A 328 4.70 -3.48 -19.70
C PRO A 328 3.76 -4.70 -19.73
N THR A 329 2.64 -4.54 -20.41
CA THR A 329 1.68 -5.61 -20.70
C THR A 329 1.95 -6.26 -22.07
N ALA A 330 1.04 -7.15 -22.49
CA ALA A 330 1.00 -7.67 -23.85
C ALA A 330 0.44 -6.65 -24.87
N LEU A 331 -0.21 -5.59 -24.40
CA LEU A 331 -0.69 -4.50 -25.26
C LEU A 331 0.33 -3.36 -25.26
N ASP A 332 0.91 -3.08 -26.39
CA ASP A 332 1.86 -1.98 -26.55
C ASP A 332 1.28 -0.65 -26.03
N GLY A 333 2.13 0.17 -25.41
CA GLY A 333 1.73 1.46 -24.85
C GLY A 333 0.94 1.39 -23.55
N LEU A 334 0.56 0.19 -23.06
CA LEU A 334 -0.09 0.01 -21.76
C LEU A 334 0.86 -0.57 -20.72
N LEU A 335 1.02 0.15 -19.62
CA LEU A 335 1.79 -0.26 -18.44
C LEU A 335 0.84 -0.46 -17.26
N LEU A 336 1.15 -1.39 -16.37
CA LEU A 336 0.45 -1.56 -15.10
C LEU A 336 1.30 -1.07 -13.92
N ALA A 337 0.62 -0.45 -12.95
CA ALA A 337 1.14 -0.12 -11.64
C ALA A 337 0.01 -0.32 -10.60
N THR A 338 -0.37 -1.59 -10.35
CA THR A 338 -1.54 -1.94 -9.54
C THR A 338 -1.33 -3.25 -8.78
N GLY A 339 -2.35 -3.76 -8.07
CA GLY A 339 -2.28 -5.07 -7.43
C GLY A 339 -1.42 -5.13 -6.16
N HIS A 340 -1.05 -4.00 -5.56
CA HIS A 340 -0.13 -3.92 -4.41
C HIS A 340 -0.68 -4.52 -3.10
N TYR A 341 -1.94 -4.92 -3.07
CA TYR A 341 -2.65 -5.52 -1.94
C TYR A 341 -2.41 -4.74 -0.63
N ARG A 342 -1.81 -5.36 0.38
CA ARG A 342 -1.52 -4.72 1.68
C ARG A 342 -0.26 -3.85 1.68
N ASN A 343 0.62 -4.01 0.69
CA ASN A 343 1.95 -3.38 0.67
C ASN A 343 2.00 -2.04 -0.10
N GLY A 344 0.88 -1.48 -0.56
CA GLY A 344 0.86 -0.31 -1.42
C GLY A 344 1.57 0.91 -0.83
N VAL A 345 1.43 1.17 0.48
CA VAL A 345 2.14 2.26 1.15
C VAL A 345 3.64 1.96 1.18
N LEU A 346 4.04 0.78 1.66
CA LEU A 346 5.44 0.38 1.74
C LEU A 346 6.13 0.42 0.37
N LEU A 347 5.44 0.00 -0.69
CA LEU A 347 6.01 -0.10 -2.03
C LEU A 347 5.96 1.21 -2.84
N THR A 348 5.46 2.31 -2.26
CA THR A 348 5.33 3.59 -2.98
C THR A 348 6.65 4.07 -3.59
N PRO A 349 7.78 4.17 -2.87
CA PRO A 349 9.03 4.67 -3.44
C PRO A 349 9.52 3.81 -4.60
N ILE A 350 9.66 2.51 -4.36
CA ILE A 350 10.23 1.59 -5.36
C ILE A 350 9.34 1.47 -6.61
N THR A 351 8.01 1.56 -6.45
CA THR A 351 7.08 1.55 -7.59
C THR A 351 7.27 2.80 -8.45
N GLY A 352 7.37 3.98 -7.82
CA GLY A 352 7.62 5.23 -8.54
C GLY A 352 8.92 5.16 -9.36
N ASP A 353 10.00 4.72 -8.74
CA ASP A 353 11.30 4.60 -9.38
C ASP A 353 11.30 3.55 -10.51
N ALA A 354 10.69 2.37 -10.28
CA ALA A 354 10.57 1.32 -11.28
C ALA A 354 9.73 1.76 -12.50
N MET A 355 8.62 2.46 -12.27
CA MET A 355 7.78 2.95 -13.36
C MET A 355 8.47 4.06 -14.15
N ALA A 356 9.19 4.98 -13.49
CA ALA A 356 9.99 5.98 -14.19
C ALA A 356 11.12 5.36 -15.04
N HIS A 357 11.73 4.28 -14.55
CA HIS A 357 12.70 3.51 -15.31
C HIS A 357 12.06 2.88 -16.55
N VAL A 358 10.92 2.20 -16.40
CA VAL A 358 10.17 1.59 -17.52
C VAL A 358 9.77 2.62 -18.56
N LEU A 359 9.24 3.77 -18.13
CA LEU A 359 8.83 4.85 -19.03
C LEU A 359 10.00 5.38 -19.90
N THR A 360 11.23 5.32 -19.36
CA THR A 360 12.42 5.79 -20.03
C THR A 360 13.08 4.72 -20.91
N THR A 361 13.15 3.47 -20.43
CA THR A 361 13.93 2.38 -21.07
C THR A 361 13.08 1.33 -21.76
N GLY A 362 11.79 1.23 -21.41
CA GLY A 362 10.88 0.17 -21.86
C GLY A 362 10.95 -1.11 -21.01
N GLU A 363 11.89 -1.22 -20.07
CA GLU A 363 12.13 -2.45 -19.27
C GLU A 363 12.03 -2.18 -17.77
N LEU A 364 11.63 -3.19 -17.00
CA LEU A 364 11.65 -3.15 -15.53
C LEU A 364 13.10 -3.29 -15.02
N PRO A 365 13.47 -2.55 -13.96
CA PRO A 365 14.72 -2.81 -13.24
C PRO A 365 14.70 -4.19 -12.60
N ASP A 366 15.88 -4.79 -12.39
CA ASP A 366 16.05 -6.18 -11.95
C ASP A 366 15.20 -6.52 -10.72
N GLU A 367 15.14 -5.65 -9.73
CA GLU A 367 14.39 -5.84 -8.49
C GLU A 367 12.85 -5.88 -8.68
N ALA A 368 12.34 -5.24 -9.74
CA ALA A 368 10.92 -5.20 -10.08
C ALA A 368 10.54 -6.21 -11.19
N ARG A 369 11.52 -6.78 -11.90
CA ARG A 369 11.30 -7.72 -13.02
C ARG A 369 10.41 -8.93 -12.65
N PRO A 370 10.51 -9.55 -11.46
CA PRO A 370 9.62 -10.66 -11.08
C PRO A 370 8.15 -10.28 -11.03
N PHE A 371 7.82 -8.98 -10.94
CA PHE A 371 6.46 -8.48 -10.75
C PHE A 371 5.78 -8.03 -12.04
N THR A 372 6.37 -8.39 -13.20
CA THR A 372 5.73 -8.16 -14.51
C THR A 372 4.35 -8.83 -14.59
N PRO A 373 3.33 -8.17 -15.22
CA PRO A 373 2.04 -8.80 -15.48
C PRO A 373 2.16 -10.08 -16.34
N LYS A 374 3.18 -10.16 -17.16
CA LYS A 374 3.46 -11.30 -18.05
C LYS A 374 3.69 -12.63 -17.31
N ARG A 375 3.96 -12.60 -15.98
CA ARG A 375 4.07 -13.81 -15.15
C ARG A 375 2.76 -14.62 -15.07
N PHE A 376 1.62 -13.99 -15.41
CA PHE A 376 0.32 -14.64 -15.46
C PHE A 376 -0.14 -14.99 -16.89
N SER A 377 0.65 -14.61 -17.92
CA SER A 377 0.35 -15.06 -19.27
C SER A 377 0.60 -16.56 -19.36
N PRO A 378 -0.33 -17.38 -19.94
CA PRO A 378 -0.03 -18.77 -20.20
C PRO A 378 1.25 -18.82 -21.02
N ALA A 379 2.23 -19.59 -20.55
CA ALA A 379 3.38 -19.93 -21.37
C ALA A 379 2.82 -20.47 -22.69
N LEU A 380 3.23 -19.87 -23.81
CA LEU A 380 3.03 -20.49 -25.12
C LEU A 380 3.75 -21.84 -24.99
N THR A 381 2.99 -22.89 -24.68
CA THR A 381 3.46 -24.26 -24.79
C THR A 381 3.85 -24.40 -26.26
N GLU A 382 5.17 -24.42 -26.52
CA GLU A 382 5.71 -24.91 -27.78
C GLU A 382 5.04 -26.26 -28.03
N GLN A 383 4.10 -26.29 -28.96
CA GLN A 383 3.67 -27.55 -29.52
C GLN A 383 4.88 -28.13 -30.25
N PRO A 384 5.38 -29.31 -29.85
CA PRO A 384 6.38 -29.97 -30.67
C PRO A 384 5.71 -30.32 -31.99
N ALA A 385 6.36 -29.93 -33.07
CA ALA A 385 5.99 -30.25 -34.46
C ALA A 385 6.00 -31.77 -34.73
#